data_0b14ce8dfaae25fd391bd726a311d656
#
_entry.id   0b14ce8dfaae25fd391bd726a311d656
#
_cell.length_a   1.000
_cell.length_b   1.000
_cell.length_c   1.000
_cell.angle_alpha   90.00
_cell.angle_beta   90.00
_cell.angle_gamma   90.00
#
_symmetry.space_group_name_H-M   'P 1'
#
loop_
_entity.id
_entity.type
_entity.pdbx_description
1 polymer ?
#
loop_
_entity_poly.entity_id
_entity_poly.type
_entity_poly.pdbx_seq_one_letter_code
_entity_poly.pdbx_strand_id
1 'polypeptide(L)'
;MVLSGSTRGASTNTAFARTAAGHPPAGTTVTAWTALTGLPHFEPDVDRDPLPAPVAALRDLLFGADAVVVCTPEYAGALPGAFKNALDWTVGSTVFTNKPVAWIKVAADVRRGEGAHTELATVLGYLQARVLPQACTHVPLDRGAVDAAGLIADEPTVRAVTAAIAAVLAAIDVTET
;
A
#
# COMPACT_ATOMS: atom_id res chain seq x y z
N MET A 1 5.87 -5.84 -0.26
CA MET A 1 5.34 -5.07 0.89
C MET A 1 3.95 -4.53 0.57
N VAL A 2 3.00 -4.53 1.52
CA VAL A 2 1.66 -3.93 1.35
C VAL A 2 1.52 -2.75 2.30
N LEU A 3 1.28 -1.54 1.75
CA LEU A 3 1.06 -0.30 2.49
C LEU A 3 -0.44 -0.05 2.66
N SER A 4 -0.93 0.04 3.90
CA SER A 4 -2.28 0.52 4.16
C SER A 4 -2.30 2.03 4.35
N GLY A 5 -3.04 2.74 3.51
CA GLY A 5 -3.26 4.20 3.62
C GLY A 5 -4.31 4.59 4.66
N SER A 6 -4.76 3.66 5.51
CA SER A 6 -5.79 3.92 6.53
C SER A 6 -5.20 4.02 7.93
N THR A 7 -5.59 5.04 8.68
CA THR A 7 -5.29 5.17 10.13
C THR A 7 -6.27 4.39 11.00
N ARG A 8 -7.34 3.85 10.42
CA ARG A 8 -8.37 3.12 11.15
C ARG A 8 -8.00 1.64 11.26
N GLY A 9 -7.87 1.10 12.47
CA GLY A 9 -7.47 -0.28 12.72
C GLY A 9 -8.39 -1.34 12.09
N ALA A 10 -9.70 -1.14 12.15
CA ALA A 10 -10.72 -2.02 11.53
C ALA A 10 -11.13 -1.54 10.13
N SER A 11 -10.19 -1.08 9.30
CA SER A 11 -10.47 -0.71 7.91
C SER A 11 -10.30 -1.89 6.98
N THR A 12 -11.07 -1.92 5.88
CA THR A 12 -10.92 -2.91 4.81
C THR A 12 -9.52 -2.89 4.20
N ASN A 13 -8.89 -1.72 4.07
CA ASN A 13 -7.52 -1.58 3.57
C ASN A 13 -6.49 -2.21 4.54
N THR A 14 -6.65 -2.00 5.85
CA THR A 14 -5.78 -2.62 6.86
C THR A 14 -6.01 -4.13 6.93
N ALA A 15 -7.28 -4.58 6.84
CA ALA A 15 -7.61 -5.99 6.78
C ALA A 15 -7.02 -6.67 5.54
N PHE A 16 -7.11 -6.03 4.36
CA PHE A 16 -6.45 -6.50 3.15
C PHE A 16 -4.95 -6.70 3.37
N ALA A 17 -4.24 -5.68 3.88
CA ALA A 17 -2.80 -5.75 4.08
C ALA A 17 -2.40 -6.89 5.04
N ARG A 18 -3.11 -7.03 6.16
CA ARG A 18 -2.86 -8.09 7.14
C ARG A 18 -3.17 -9.48 6.59
N THR A 19 -4.28 -9.62 5.86
CA THR A 19 -4.66 -10.89 5.23
C THR A 19 -3.65 -11.29 4.17
N ALA A 20 -3.16 -10.36 3.35
CA ALA A 20 -2.10 -10.60 2.37
C ALA A 20 -0.81 -11.11 3.05
N ALA A 21 -0.44 -10.53 4.20
CA ALA A 21 0.72 -10.99 4.97
C ALA A 21 0.53 -12.38 5.58
N GLY A 22 -0.69 -12.72 6.00
CA GLY A 22 -1.04 -14.03 6.54
C GLY A 22 -1.20 -15.14 5.48
N HIS A 23 -1.45 -14.77 4.22
CA HIS A 23 -1.71 -15.69 3.11
C HIS A 23 -0.90 -15.29 1.87
N PRO A 24 0.44 -15.25 1.96
CA PRO A 24 1.28 -14.87 0.83
C PRO A 24 1.23 -15.94 -0.28
N PRO A 25 1.43 -15.58 -1.55
CA PRO A 25 1.68 -16.55 -2.61
C PRO A 25 2.91 -17.42 -2.29
N ALA A 26 2.93 -18.65 -2.83
CA ALA A 26 4.02 -19.58 -2.59
C ALA A 26 5.38 -18.97 -2.99
N GLY A 27 6.39 -19.17 -2.15
CA GLY A 27 7.76 -18.68 -2.39
C GLY A 27 7.94 -17.17 -2.14
N THR A 28 6.94 -16.47 -1.58
CA THR A 28 7.03 -15.03 -1.31
C THR A 28 6.87 -14.70 0.16
N THR A 29 7.40 -13.53 0.54
CA THR A 29 7.15 -12.93 1.85
C THR A 29 6.37 -11.62 1.64
N VAL A 30 5.26 -11.47 2.35
CA VAL A 30 4.46 -10.24 2.32
C VAL A 30 4.52 -9.57 3.68
N THR A 31 5.02 -8.34 3.70
CA THR A 31 5.03 -7.49 4.91
C THR A 31 3.88 -6.49 4.84
N ALA A 32 3.00 -6.49 5.82
CA ALA A 32 1.95 -5.48 5.96
C ALA A 32 2.46 -4.29 6.78
N TRP A 33 2.38 -3.09 6.21
CA TRP A 33 2.69 -1.86 6.94
C TRP A 33 1.42 -1.04 7.19
N THR A 34 1.13 -0.79 8.47
CA THR A 34 -0.10 -0.14 8.92
C THR A 34 0.17 0.94 9.97
N ALA A 35 1.41 1.45 10.05
CA ALA A 35 1.89 2.30 11.14
C ALA A 35 1.82 3.81 10.84
N LEU A 36 0.86 4.24 10.01
CA LEU A 36 0.70 5.66 9.61
C LEU A 36 0.65 6.63 10.79
N THR A 37 -0.04 6.26 11.87
CA THR A 37 -0.23 7.13 13.04
C THR A 37 1.04 7.34 13.85
N GLY A 38 2.08 6.53 13.63
CA GLY A 38 3.37 6.65 14.30
C GLY A 38 4.34 7.61 13.59
N LEU A 39 4.02 8.06 12.38
CA LEU A 39 4.88 8.99 11.65
C LEU A 39 4.65 10.42 12.15
N PRO A 40 5.71 11.20 12.40
CA PRO A 40 5.58 12.64 12.60
C PRO A 40 5.10 13.31 11.30
N HIS A 41 4.62 14.54 11.39
CA HIS A 41 4.40 15.34 10.18
C HIS A 41 5.72 15.54 9.44
N PHE A 42 5.65 15.45 8.12
CA PHE A 42 6.81 15.70 7.27
C PHE A 42 7.29 17.14 7.44
N GLU A 43 8.57 17.26 7.68
CA GLU A 43 9.26 18.54 7.80
C GLU A 43 10.61 18.43 7.06
N PRO A 44 10.80 19.23 5.99
CA PRO A 44 12.03 19.16 5.18
C PRO A 44 13.32 19.37 5.99
N ASP A 45 13.28 20.21 7.03
CA ASP A 45 14.46 20.52 7.82
C ASP A 45 14.98 19.35 8.67
N VAL A 46 14.12 18.37 8.95
CA VAL A 46 14.49 17.15 9.69
C VAL A 46 14.57 15.91 8.80
N ASP A 47 14.38 16.07 7.48
CA ASP A 47 14.58 14.99 6.50
C ASP A 47 16.09 14.80 6.18
N ARG A 48 16.84 14.49 7.20
CA ARG A 48 18.30 14.23 7.17
C ARG A 48 18.69 13.32 8.35
N ASP A 49 19.85 12.68 8.20
CA ASP A 49 20.37 11.81 9.27
C ASP A 49 20.74 12.59 10.55
N PRO A 50 20.39 12.08 11.75
CA PRO A 50 19.57 10.88 11.94
C PRO A 50 18.08 11.16 11.72
N LEU A 51 17.43 10.33 10.89
CA LEU A 51 15.98 10.42 10.66
C LEU A 51 15.18 10.07 11.93
N PRO A 52 13.94 10.57 12.07
CA PRO A 52 13.01 10.06 13.07
C PRO A 52 12.86 8.53 12.93
N ALA A 53 12.94 7.79 14.03
CA ALA A 53 12.97 6.33 13.98
C ALA A 53 11.80 5.68 13.19
N PRO A 54 10.54 6.16 13.27
CA PRO A 54 9.46 5.61 12.45
C PRO A 54 9.65 5.84 10.94
N VAL A 55 10.30 6.94 10.56
CA VAL A 55 10.61 7.28 9.17
C VAL A 55 11.72 6.39 8.63
N ALA A 56 12.80 6.22 9.40
CA ALA A 56 13.87 5.29 9.06
C ALA A 56 13.33 3.89 8.84
N ALA A 57 12.52 3.37 9.78
CA ALA A 57 11.91 2.05 9.65
C ALA A 57 11.00 1.92 8.40
N LEU A 58 10.24 2.95 8.03
CA LEU A 58 9.45 2.95 6.80
C LEU A 58 10.36 2.87 5.57
N ARG A 59 11.40 3.72 5.51
CA ARG A 59 12.33 3.75 4.36
C ARG A 59 13.10 2.42 4.24
N ASP A 60 13.54 1.82 5.33
CA ASP A 60 14.23 0.52 5.33
C ASP A 60 13.34 -0.59 4.78
N LEU A 61 12.07 -0.63 5.20
CA LEU A 61 11.10 -1.60 4.67
C LEU A 61 10.81 -1.38 3.18
N LEU A 62 10.68 -0.13 2.74
CA LEU A 62 10.50 0.20 1.33
C LEU A 62 11.73 -0.15 0.51
N PHE A 63 12.92 0.13 1.01
CA PHE A 63 14.17 -0.17 0.34
C PHE A 63 14.33 -1.67 0.12
N GLY A 64 14.07 -2.48 1.15
CA GLY A 64 14.21 -3.95 1.10
C GLY A 64 13.08 -4.68 0.37
N ALA A 65 12.03 -3.98 -0.10
CA ALA A 65 10.91 -4.61 -0.80
C ALA A 65 11.16 -4.65 -2.31
N ASP A 66 10.94 -5.82 -2.95
CA ASP A 66 10.99 -5.98 -4.41
C ASP A 66 9.84 -5.26 -5.11
N ALA A 67 8.69 -5.14 -4.43
CA ALA A 67 7.53 -4.40 -4.90
C ALA A 67 6.69 -3.83 -3.75
N VAL A 68 5.91 -2.80 -4.07
CA VAL A 68 4.98 -2.17 -3.13
C VAL A 68 3.56 -2.25 -3.67
N VAL A 69 2.66 -2.76 -2.85
CA VAL A 69 1.22 -2.73 -3.09
C VAL A 69 0.60 -1.67 -2.18
N VAL A 70 -0.12 -0.74 -2.75
CA VAL A 70 -0.82 0.31 -2.01
C VAL A 70 -2.30 -0.02 -1.92
N CYS A 71 -2.89 0.03 -0.73
CA CYS A 71 -4.32 0.03 -0.53
C CYS A 71 -4.71 1.21 0.37
N THR A 72 -5.50 2.16 -0.17
CA THR A 72 -5.82 3.40 0.52
C THR A 72 -7.31 3.72 0.42
N PRO A 73 -7.92 4.27 1.47
CA PRO A 73 -9.23 4.89 1.34
C PRO A 73 -9.14 6.24 0.62
N GLU A 74 -10.30 6.78 0.29
CA GLU A 74 -10.45 8.14 -0.21
C GLU A 74 -11.10 9.01 0.85
N TYR A 75 -10.53 10.17 1.13
CA TYR A 75 -11.12 11.20 2.01
C TYR A 75 -11.21 12.52 1.27
N ALA A 76 -12.41 13.10 1.24
CA ALA A 76 -12.68 14.36 0.53
C ALA A 76 -12.23 14.35 -0.96
N GLY A 77 -12.36 13.20 -1.64
CA GLY A 77 -11.98 13.07 -3.04
C GLY A 77 -10.48 12.93 -3.32
N ALA A 78 -9.66 12.69 -2.29
CA ALA A 78 -8.20 12.70 -2.37
C ALA A 78 -7.56 11.60 -1.50
N LEU A 79 -6.23 11.50 -1.52
CA LEU A 79 -5.48 10.67 -0.57
C LEU A 79 -5.73 11.14 0.86
N PRO A 80 -5.82 10.20 1.83
CA PRO A 80 -5.81 10.58 3.24
C PRO A 80 -4.54 11.38 3.57
N GLY A 81 -4.67 12.50 4.29
CA GLY A 81 -3.53 13.33 4.66
C GLY A 81 -2.42 12.56 5.38
N ALA A 82 -2.77 11.62 6.26
CA ALA A 82 -1.80 10.77 6.93
C ALA A 82 -1.03 9.86 5.95
N PHE A 83 -1.67 9.40 4.88
CA PHE A 83 -0.99 8.59 3.87
C PHE A 83 -0.13 9.47 2.95
N LYS A 84 -0.62 10.63 2.55
CA LYS A 84 0.18 11.62 1.82
C LYS A 84 1.45 11.99 2.62
N ASN A 85 1.30 12.21 3.93
CA ASN A 85 2.44 12.46 4.84
C ASN A 85 3.48 11.32 4.81
N ALA A 86 3.05 10.06 4.77
CA ALA A 86 3.98 8.93 4.63
C ALA A 86 4.74 8.97 3.29
N LEU A 87 4.06 9.34 2.20
CA LEU A 87 4.69 9.51 0.88
C LEU A 87 5.65 10.71 0.86
N ASP A 88 5.32 11.82 1.54
CA ASP A 88 6.20 12.98 1.67
C ASP A 88 7.52 12.61 2.33
N TRP A 89 7.51 11.78 3.35
CA TRP A 89 8.70 11.24 4.00
C TRP A 89 9.58 10.37 3.08
N THR A 90 9.17 10.09 1.85
CA THR A 90 10.00 9.37 0.88
C THR A 90 10.64 10.27 -0.19
N VAL A 91 10.29 11.55 -0.23
CA VAL A 91 10.77 12.50 -1.25
C VAL A 91 12.29 12.69 -1.19
N GLY A 92 12.87 12.80 0.00
CA GLY A 92 14.32 12.93 0.20
C GLY A 92 15.10 11.61 0.03
N SER A 93 14.50 10.58 -0.57
CA SER A 93 15.12 9.27 -0.73
C SER A 93 14.84 8.67 -2.10
N THR A 94 15.53 7.57 -2.44
CA THR A 94 15.34 6.84 -3.71
C THR A 94 14.53 5.56 -3.54
N VAL A 95 13.84 5.37 -2.41
CA VAL A 95 13.16 4.11 -2.08
C VAL A 95 12.05 3.73 -3.04
N PHE A 96 11.48 4.70 -3.77
CA PHE A 96 10.49 4.47 -4.82
C PHE A 96 11.09 4.51 -6.23
N THR A 97 12.33 4.99 -6.42
CA THR A 97 12.92 5.10 -7.77
C THR A 97 12.98 3.75 -8.45
N ASN A 98 12.30 3.61 -9.59
CA ASN A 98 12.10 2.37 -10.35
C ASN A 98 11.44 1.22 -9.56
N LYS A 99 10.96 1.47 -8.34
CA LYS A 99 10.28 0.47 -7.51
C LYS A 99 8.97 0.05 -8.19
N PRO A 100 8.73 -1.26 -8.41
CA PRO A 100 7.45 -1.76 -8.90
C PRO A 100 6.35 -1.42 -7.90
N VAL A 101 5.30 -0.74 -8.36
CA VAL A 101 4.16 -0.36 -7.51
C VAL A 101 2.85 -0.69 -8.21
N ALA A 102 1.94 -1.32 -7.50
CA ALA A 102 0.53 -1.43 -7.89
C ALA A 102 -0.36 -0.92 -6.76
N TRP A 103 -1.58 -0.50 -7.08
CA TRP A 103 -2.60 -0.26 -6.05
C TRP A 103 -3.76 -1.23 -6.18
N ILE A 104 -4.28 -1.62 -5.03
CA ILE A 104 -5.47 -2.46 -4.95
C ILE A 104 -6.58 -1.62 -4.34
N LYS A 105 -7.63 -1.41 -5.11
CA LYS A 105 -8.85 -0.77 -4.63
C LYS A 105 -9.60 -1.75 -3.74
N VAL A 106 -9.72 -1.45 -2.45
CA VAL A 106 -10.39 -2.30 -1.46
C VAL A 106 -11.66 -1.60 -1.00
N ALA A 107 -12.77 -1.87 -1.68
CA ALA A 107 -14.06 -1.25 -1.40
C ALA A 107 -15.21 -2.14 -1.89
N ALA A 108 -16.40 -2.04 -1.28
CA ALA A 108 -17.58 -2.75 -1.75
C ALA A 108 -18.03 -2.30 -3.16
N ASP A 109 -17.84 -1.00 -3.49
CA ASP A 109 -18.20 -0.42 -4.79
C ASP A 109 -16.94 0.00 -5.55
N VAL A 110 -16.78 -0.49 -6.77
CA VAL A 110 -15.66 -0.21 -7.66
C VAL A 110 -15.49 1.28 -7.99
N ARG A 111 -16.58 2.06 -7.93
CA ARG A 111 -16.58 3.51 -8.22
C ARG A 111 -15.97 4.34 -7.10
N ARG A 112 -15.77 3.76 -5.91
CA ARG A 112 -15.16 4.48 -4.79
C ARG A 112 -13.65 4.52 -4.92
N GLY A 113 -13.05 5.62 -4.51
CA GLY A 113 -11.60 5.77 -4.41
C GLY A 113 -10.92 6.28 -5.68
N GLU A 114 -11.65 6.73 -6.70
CA GLU A 114 -11.04 7.21 -7.96
C GLU A 114 -10.17 8.46 -7.76
N GLY A 115 -10.62 9.42 -6.94
CA GLY A 115 -9.86 10.63 -6.64
C GLY A 115 -8.54 10.30 -5.95
N ALA A 116 -8.57 9.43 -4.95
CA ALA A 116 -7.36 9.01 -4.25
C ALA A 116 -6.38 8.28 -5.17
N HIS A 117 -6.86 7.42 -6.09
CA HIS A 117 -5.97 6.70 -7.00
C HIS A 117 -5.39 7.61 -8.10
N THR A 118 -6.16 8.60 -8.57
CA THR A 118 -5.66 9.63 -9.50
C THR A 118 -4.54 10.45 -8.87
N GLU A 119 -4.73 10.89 -7.63
CA GLU A 119 -3.72 11.61 -6.88
C GLU A 119 -2.50 10.72 -6.58
N LEU A 120 -2.73 9.45 -6.20
CA LEU A 120 -1.66 8.47 -5.97
C LEU A 120 -0.78 8.28 -7.21
N ALA A 121 -1.40 8.14 -8.38
CA ALA A 121 -0.66 8.01 -9.64
C ALA A 121 0.25 9.22 -9.88
N THR A 122 -0.25 10.43 -9.61
CA THR A 122 0.53 11.67 -9.70
C THR A 122 1.71 11.65 -8.74
N VAL A 123 1.48 11.34 -7.47
CA VAL A 123 2.53 11.30 -6.44
C VAL A 123 3.59 10.25 -6.76
N LEU A 124 3.19 9.04 -7.15
CA LEU A 124 4.11 7.96 -7.53
C LEU A 124 4.95 8.34 -8.76
N GLY A 125 4.39 9.09 -9.70
CA GLY A 125 5.13 9.65 -10.84
C GLY A 125 6.26 10.59 -10.39
N TYR A 126 5.98 11.51 -9.46
CA TYR A 126 7.01 12.38 -8.88
C TYR A 126 8.07 11.62 -8.07
N LEU A 127 7.69 10.53 -7.42
CA LEU A 127 8.62 9.63 -6.71
C LEU A 127 9.38 8.69 -7.65
N GLN A 128 9.16 8.78 -8.97
CA GLN A 128 9.80 7.95 -10.01
C GLN A 128 9.52 6.45 -9.82
N ALA A 129 8.38 6.09 -9.25
CA ALA A 129 7.97 4.70 -9.11
C ALA A 129 7.59 4.10 -10.46
N ARG A 130 7.85 2.82 -10.64
CA ARG A 130 7.39 2.05 -11.79
C ARG A 130 6.02 1.47 -11.50
N VAL A 131 4.97 2.22 -11.85
CA VAL A 131 3.59 1.74 -11.71
C VAL A 131 3.35 0.57 -12.66
N LEU A 132 2.66 -0.47 -12.18
CA LEU A 132 2.25 -1.68 -12.92
C LEU A 132 0.74 -1.62 -13.21
N PRO A 133 0.28 -0.94 -14.27
CA PRO A 133 -1.16 -0.70 -14.49
C PRO A 133 -1.96 -2.01 -14.63
N GLN A 134 -1.35 -3.05 -15.21
CA GLN A 134 -1.96 -4.37 -15.40
C GLN A 134 -2.19 -5.13 -14.09
N ALA A 135 -1.51 -4.74 -13.02
CA ALA A 135 -1.67 -5.30 -11.67
C ALA A 135 -2.52 -4.41 -10.76
N CYS A 136 -2.88 -3.20 -11.19
CA CYS A 136 -3.81 -2.35 -10.47
C CYS A 136 -5.22 -2.91 -10.61
N THR A 137 -5.84 -3.34 -9.51
CA THR A 137 -7.12 -4.04 -9.55
C THR A 137 -8.04 -3.65 -8.39
N HIS A 138 -9.24 -4.21 -8.40
CA HIS A 138 -10.25 -4.04 -7.36
C HIS A 138 -10.53 -5.38 -6.68
N VAL A 139 -10.47 -5.40 -5.36
CA VAL A 139 -10.92 -6.51 -4.51
C VAL A 139 -12.18 -6.02 -3.77
N PRO A 140 -13.36 -6.54 -4.13
CA PRO A 140 -14.60 -6.18 -3.46
C PRO A 140 -14.54 -6.62 -2.00
N LEU A 141 -14.66 -5.68 -1.08
CA LEU A 141 -14.65 -5.99 0.36
C LEU A 141 -15.58 -5.05 1.10
N ASP A 142 -16.60 -5.62 1.74
CA ASP A 142 -17.47 -4.90 2.65
C ASP A 142 -16.86 -4.83 4.06
N ARG A 143 -17.21 -3.80 4.82
CA ARG A 143 -16.75 -3.64 6.21
C ARG A 143 -17.22 -4.78 7.12
N GLY A 144 -18.39 -5.36 6.84
CA GLY A 144 -18.94 -6.49 7.58
C GLY A 144 -18.17 -7.79 7.43
N ALA A 145 -17.29 -7.89 6.43
CA ALA A 145 -16.44 -9.07 6.20
C ALA A 145 -15.11 -9.03 6.99
N VAL A 146 -14.86 -7.94 7.73
CA VAL A 146 -13.68 -7.83 8.60
C VAL A 146 -14.06 -8.27 10.00
N ASP A 147 -13.37 -9.26 10.51
CA ASP A 147 -13.61 -9.83 11.84
C ASP A 147 -13.06 -8.92 12.98
N ALA A 148 -13.28 -9.36 14.23
CA ALA A 148 -12.82 -8.64 15.43
C ALA A 148 -11.27 -8.56 15.53
N ALA A 149 -10.55 -9.48 14.89
CA ALA A 149 -9.09 -9.47 14.81
C ALA A 149 -8.56 -8.54 13.70
N GLY A 150 -9.46 -7.96 12.90
CA GLY A 150 -9.12 -7.10 11.77
C GLY A 150 -8.62 -7.86 10.56
N LEU A 151 -9.06 -9.11 10.39
CA LEU A 151 -8.73 -10.00 9.27
C LEU A 151 -9.98 -10.28 8.43
N ILE A 152 -9.76 -10.77 7.22
CA ILE A 152 -10.79 -11.26 6.32
C ILE A 152 -10.91 -12.77 6.56
N ALA A 153 -12.08 -13.23 7.01
CA ALA A 153 -12.32 -14.64 7.30
C ALA A 153 -12.96 -15.41 6.12
N ASP A 154 -13.59 -14.70 5.19
CA ASP A 154 -14.27 -15.29 4.03
C ASP A 154 -13.24 -15.84 3.04
N GLU A 155 -13.20 -17.17 2.89
CA GLU A 155 -12.22 -17.85 2.04
C GLU A 155 -12.18 -17.38 0.57
N PRO A 156 -13.31 -17.16 -0.13
CA PRO A 156 -13.28 -16.61 -1.47
C PRO A 156 -12.55 -15.26 -1.54
N THR A 157 -12.78 -14.38 -0.57
CA THR A 157 -12.11 -13.07 -0.49
C THR A 157 -10.63 -13.22 -0.14
N VAL A 158 -10.25 -14.13 0.76
CA VAL A 158 -8.84 -14.45 1.05
C VAL A 158 -8.12 -14.90 -0.23
N ARG A 159 -8.74 -15.79 -1.02
CA ARG A 159 -8.18 -16.20 -2.32
C ARG A 159 -8.03 -15.02 -3.29
N ALA A 160 -9.00 -14.09 -3.32
CA ALA A 160 -8.90 -12.90 -4.15
C ALA A 160 -7.75 -11.97 -3.71
N VAL A 161 -7.50 -11.83 -2.40
CA VAL A 161 -6.35 -11.11 -1.85
C VAL A 161 -5.04 -11.74 -2.32
N THR A 162 -4.89 -13.06 -2.13
CA THR A 162 -3.69 -13.80 -2.56
C THR A 162 -3.47 -13.68 -4.08
N ALA A 163 -4.54 -13.81 -4.88
CA ALA A 163 -4.48 -13.67 -6.33
C ALA A 163 -4.07 -12.25 -6.76
N ALA A 164 -4.54 -11.22 -6.07
CA ALA A 164 -4.14 -9.84 -6.36
C ALA A 164 -2.63 -9.62 -6.11
N ILE A 165 -2.06 -10.19 -5.04
CA ILE A 165 -0.61 -10.14 -4.80
C ILE A 165 0.15 -10.94 -5.85
N ALA A 166 -0.33 -12.14 -6.22
CA ALA A 166 0.29 -12.96 -7.27
C ALA A 166 0.31 -12.24 -8.63
N ALA A 167 -0.73 -11.49 -8.97
CA ALA A 167 -0.77 -10.69 -10.19
C ALA A 167 0.30 -9.58 -10.21
N VAL A 168 0.59 -8.98 -9.07
CA VAL A 168 1.70 -8.00 -8.95
C VAL A 168 3.04 -8.66 -9.20
N LEU A 169 3.28 -9.85 -8.63
CA LEU A 169 4.52 -10.59 -8.83
C LEU A 169 4.71 -10.98 -10.31
N ALA A 170 3.67 -11.54 -10.94
CA ALA A 170 3.71 -11.86 -12.36
C ALA A 170 3.99 -10.63 -13.25
N ALA A 171 3.50 -9.45 -12.87
CA ALA A 171 3.72 -8.22 -13.62
C ALA A 171 5.15 -7.67 -13.50
N ILE A 172 5.88 -8.02 -12.45
CA ILE A 172 7.29 -7.66 -12.30
C ILE A 172 8.15 -8.46 -13.29
N ASP A 173 7.94 -9.77 -13.36
CA ASP A 173 8.73 -10.69 -14.19
C ASP A 173 8.64 -10.40 -15.69
N VAL A 174 7.48 -9.95 -16.17
CA VAL A 174 7.26 -9.61 -17.60
C VAL A 174 8.08 -8.40 -18.06
N THR A 175 8.54 -7.56 -17.14
CA THR A 175 9.22 -6.28 -17.48
C THR A 175 10.75 -6.41 -17.45
N GLU A 176 11.29 -7.55 -17.03
CA GLU A 176 12.74 -7.82 -16.97
C GLU A 176 13.24 -8.59 -18.22
N THR A 177 12.33 -8.94 -19.14
CA THR A 177 12.62 -9.61 -20.43
C THR A 177 12.53 -8.62 -21.58
#